data_a915e3b22ce8a20f283826b01942171f
#
_entry.id   a915e3b22ce8a20f283826b01942171f
#
_cell.length_a   1.000
_cell.length_b   1.000
_cell.length_c   1.000
_cell.angle_alpha   90.00
_cell.angle_beta   90.00
_cell.angle_gamma   90.00
#
_symmetry.space_group_name_H-M   'P 1'
#
loop_
_entity.id
_entity.type
_entity.pdbx_description
1 polymer ?
#
loop_
_entity_poly.entity_id
_entity_poly.type
_entity_poly.pdbx_seq_one_letter_code
_entity_poly.pdbx_strand_id
1 'polypeptide(L)'
;MKYQRRSFLRLIICSSGAFMLGGCMKKPGSAPTNVDYYTCTMHPSVRSQDPHGKCPICGMDLVPVMKRGSTPMPAQAGESNQHANEFTVPVERQQQIGVTYATVERKPLRRSIRAVGTVDYDMLRHWAFVARVDGYVQELFVTSPGQLVEKDQRLISIYSPDLLTTEREFVMLLRMRDEAFSKEAREMPESLSAAAKARLEQWNVTGEQIAELEKSRKPSEYLTLRSPFRGVVQEVPVHQGVNVKIGDHLVDVADLSSVWVWADFYENEWPMLQQGQKVVVTTKSYPGEKFDGKIALINPFVDEAKRTSKVRIDIPNLDFKLRPGMYANVELGVDMGEGLTIPVSAIMPTGERDIVFVDKGEGKLEPRSVQLGGKFGESYEVKNGLAEGERVVASANFLIDAEAKVQGALKDFEGPETTQAEDKQ
;
A
#
# COMPACT_ATOMS: atom_id res chain seq x y z
N MET A 1 39.54 -14.49 -4.61
CA MET A 1 40.47 -14.62 -3.47
C MET A 1 39.73 -15.34 -2.34
N LYS A 2 40.27 -16.50 -1.96
CA LYS A 2 39.81 -17.42 -0.89
C LYS A 2 40.22 -16.87 0.48
N TYR A 3 39.42 -17.09 1.55
CA TYR A 3 39.81 -17.49 2.92
C TYR A 3 38.53 -17.86 3.68
N GLN A 4 38.24 -19.09 3.92
CA GLN A 4 38.57 -20.15 4.90
C GLN A 4 38.25 -19.77 6.37
N ARG A 5 37.22 -20.37 6.89
CA ARG A 5 37.00 -21.33 7.99
C ARG A 5 38.05 -21.34 9.10
N ARG A 6 37.59 -21.33 10.40
CA ARG A 6 37.96 -22.37 11.37
C ARG A 6 37.16 -22.25 12.66
N SER A 7 36.49 -23.35 12.96
CA SER A 7 35.95 -23.88 14.21
C SER A 7 36.99 -23.96 15.34
N PHE A 8 36.56 -23.82 16.60
CA PHE A 8 37.19 -24.55 17.69
C PHE A 8 36.18 -24.88 18.80
N LEU A 9 35.90 -26.19 18.89
CA LEU A 9 35.30 -26.92 19.99
C LEU A 9 36.40 -27.23 21.00
N ARG A 10 36.17 -27.13 22.33
CA ARG A 10 36.77 -28.04 23.32
C ARG A 10 36.07 -27.94 24.68
N LEU A 11 35.47 -29.01 25.00
CA LEU A 11 35.11 -29.73 26.19
C LEU A 11 36.29 -29.87 27.17
N ILE A 12 36.10 -29.69 28.49
CA ILE A 12 36.85 -30.39 29.54
C ILE A 12 35.94 -30.63 30.75
N ILE A 13 35.84 -31.90 31.10
CA ILE A 13 35.25 -32.56 32.27
C ILE A 13 36.37 -32.73 33.29
N CYS A 14 36.05 -32.74 34.58
CA CYS A 14 36.60 -33.48 35.74
C CYS A 14 36.45 -32.65 37.02
N SER A 15 35.94 -33.06 38.04
CA SER A 15 35.70 -34.23 38.88
C SER A 15 36.04 -33.87 40.35
N SER A 16 35.12 -34.25 41.24
CA SER A 16 35.25 -34.77 42.61
C SER A 16 36.09 -34.08 43.68
N GLY A 17 35.47 -33.90 44.85
CA GLY A 17 36.17 -33.68 46.13
C GLY A 17 35.21 -33.35 47.27
N ALA A 18 34.74 -34.40 47.96
CA ALA A 18 33.99 -34.30 49.21
C ALA A 18 34.89 -33.86 50.36
N PHE A 19 34.37 -32.98 51.25
CA PHE A 19 34.81 -32.97 52.65
C PHE A 19 33.66 -32.53 53.55
N MET A 20 33.27 -33.43 54.44
CA MET A 20 32.34 -33.22 55.55
C MET A 20 33.02 -32.38 56.65
N LEU A 21 32.32 -31.41 57.19
CA LEU A 21 32.44 -31.06 58.61
C LEU A 21 31.14 -30.40 59.08
N GLY A 22 30.54 -30.99 60.08
CA GLY A 22 29.27 -30.55 60.69
C GLY A 22 29.43 -29.33 61.54
N GLY A 23 28.41 -28.47 61.53
CA GLY A 23 28.21 -27.39 62.45
C GLY A 23 26.71 -27.15 62.61
N CYS A 24 26.17 -27.51 63.77
CA CYS A 24 24.79 -27.19 64.13
C CYS A 24 24.57 -25.67 64.20
N MET A 25 23.76 -25.15 63.32
CA MET A 25 23.18 -23.81 63.50
C MET A 25 21.65 -23.91 63.48
N LYS A 26 21.01 -23.38 64.49
CA LYS A 26 19.58 -23.27 64.71
C LYS A 26 18.88 -22.75 63.44
N LYS A 27 17.81 -23.39 63.02
CA LYS A 27 16.87 -22.92 62.02
C LYS A 27 16.16 -21.62 62.52
N PRO A 28 16.22 -20.51 61.75
CA PRO A 28 15.27 -19.42 61.98
C PRO A 28 13.90 -19.87 61.47
N GLY A 29 12.84 -19.39 62.13
CA GLY A 29 11.46 -19.77 61.86
C GLY A 29 11.10 -19.53 60.38
N SER A 30 10.32 -20.45 59.81
CA SER A 30 9.83 -20.43 58.47
C SER A 30 9.01 -19.18 58.23
N ALA A 31 9.52 -18.25 57.40
CA ALA A 31 8.74 -17.13 56.89
C ALA A 31 7.54 -17.67 56.09
N PRO A 32 6.40 -17.02 56.14
CA PRO A 32 5.22 -17.42 55.39
C PRO A 32 5.52 -17.40 53.88
N THR A 33 5.15 -18.47 53.21
CA THR A 33 5.51 -18.82 51.81
C THR A 33 5.01 -17.81 50.73
N ASN A 34 4.29 -16.79 51.10
CA ASN A 34 3.61 -15.82 50.18
C ASN A 34 4.22 -14.41 50.16
N VAL A 35 5.27 -14.15 50.92
CA VAL A 35 5.91 -12.83 50.98
C VAL A 35 7.10 -12.79 50.03
N ASP A 36 7.20 -11.72 49.26
CA ASP A 36 8.33 -11.50 48.33
C ASP A 36 9.51 -10.84 49.05
N TYR A 37 9.22 -9.77 49.78
CA TYR A 37 10.18 -9.05 50.64
C TYR A 37 9.46 -8.17 51.62
N TYR A 38 10.19 -7.65 52.61
CA TYR A 38 9.71 -6.66 53.57
C TYR A 38 10.28 -5.30 53.22
N THR A 39 9.44 -4.22 53.30
CA THR A 39 9.86 -2.86 52.95
C THR A 39 9.37 -1.86 53.98
N CYS A 40 9.97 -0.69 54.05
CA CYS A 40 9.53 0.41 54.90
C CYS A 40 8.50 1.29 54.11
N THR A 41 7.37 1.61 54.72
CA THR A 41 6.34 2.48 54.13
C THR A 41 6.85 3.88 53.81
N MET A 42 7.82 4.39 54.54
CA MET A 42 8.44 5.73 54.31
C MET A 42 9.68 5.68 53.39
N HIS A 43 10.34 4.50 53.29
CA HIS A 43 11.55 4.30 52.48
C HIS A 43 11.41 3.06 51.61
N PRO A 44 10.71 3.13 50.49
CA PRO A 44 10.42 1.97 49.63
C PRO A 44 11.67 1.32 49.00
N SER A 45 12.81 1.98 49.02
CA SER A 45 14.09 1.45 48.53
C SER A 45 14.71 0.41 49.50
N VAL A 46 14.27 0.37 50.76
CA VAL A 46 14.75 -0.63 51.74
C VAL A 46 14.00 -1.94 51.53
N ARG A 47 14.73 -3.00 51.18
CA ARG A 47 14.19 -4.35 51.01
C ARG A 47 14.93 -5.34 51.89
N SER A 48 14.24 -6.14 52.68
CA SER A 48 14.77 -7.16 53.58
C SER A 48 13.99 -8.47 53.43
N GLN A 49 14.67 -9.58 53.72
CA GLN A 49 14.00 -10.89 53.83
C GLN A 49 13.67 -11.27 55.29
N ASP A 50 14.03 -10.40 56.25
CA ASP A 50 13.80 -10.65 57.67
C ASP A 50 12.37 -10.14 58.07
N PRO A 51 11.51 -11.04 58.55
CA PRO A 51 10.15 -10.65 58.96
C PRO A 51 10.08 -9.70 60.18
N HIS A 52 11.16 -9.63 60.98
CA HIS A 52 11.26 -8.75 62.18
C HIS A 52 12.33 -7.64 62.00
N GLY A 53 12.76 -7.39 60.79
CA GLY A 53 13.72 -6.38 60.46
C GLY A 53 13.20 -4.96 60.66
N LYS A 54 14.06 -4.04 61.09
CA LYS A 54 13.74 -2.62 61.19
C LYS A 54 14.41 -1.84 60.06
N CYS A 55 13.76 -0.77 59.64
CA CYS A 55 14.30 0.11 58.61
C CYS A 55 15.61 0.77 59.10
N PRO A 56 16.74 0.62 58.40
CA PRO A 56 17.99 1.21 58.84
C PRO A 56 18.03 2.74 58.78
N ILE A 57 17.04 3.36 58.10
CA ILE A 57 16.95 4.82 57.93
C ILE A 57 16.10 5.47 58.99
N CYS A 58 14.94 4.89 59.36
CA CYS A 58 13.97 5.50 60.27
C CYS A 58 13.61 4.63 61.49
N GLY A 59 14.14 3.40 61.60
CA GLY A 59 13.92 2.52 62.73
C GLY A 59 12.57 1.85 62.83
N MET A 60 11.61 2.12 61.90
CA MET A 60 10.29 1.50 61.88
C MET A 60 10.33 0.05 61.44
N ASP A 61 9.36 -0.73 61.88
CA ASP A 61 9.22 -2.11 61.47
C ASP A 61 8.86 -2.23 59.98
N LEU A 62 9.39 -3.25 59.33
CA LEU A 62 9.17 -3.49 57.89
C LEU A 62 7.84 -4.19 57.66
N VAL A 63 7.16 -3.82 56.58
CA VAL A 63 5.86 -4.36 56.18
C VAL A 63 6.03 -5.36 55.04
N PRO A 64 5.36 -6.53 55.05
CA PRO A 64 5.48 -7.55 54.03
C PRO A 64 4.86 -7.11 52.69
N VAL A 65 5.57 -7.32 51.59
CA VAL A 65 5.07 -7.21 50.21
C VAL A 65 4.82 -8.60 49.67
N MET A 66 3.56 -8.86 49.29
CA MET A 66 3.16 -10.16 48.77
C MET A 66 3.62 -10.39 47.32
N LYS A 67 3.96 -11.61 46.94
CA LYS A 67 4.25 -11.98 45.54
C LYS A 67 3.03 -11.73 44.67
N ARG A 68 3.17 -10.98 43.60
CA ARG A 68 2.14 -10.84 42.58
C ARG A 68 1.88 -12.20 41.93
N GLY A 69 0.77 -12.84 42.23
CA GLY A 69 0.32 -14.05 41.52
C GLY A 69 -0.05 -15.27 42.35
N SER A 70 -0.24 -15.18 43.67
CA SER A 70 -0.69 -16.32 44.48
C SER A 70 -1.82 -15.97 45.44
N THR A 71 -3.01 -15.83 44.89
CA THR A 71 -4.24 -16.06 45.62
C THR A 71 -5.06 -17.10 44.85
N PRO A 72 -5.22 -18.33 45.34
CA PRO A 72 -6.28 -19.16 44.82
C PRO A 72 -7.57 -18.66 45.43
N MET A 73 -8.34 -17.89 44.66
CA MET A 73 -9.76 -17.70 44.95
C MET A 73 -10.48 -19.02 44.65
N PRO A 74 -11.38 -19.49 45.55
CA PRO A 74 -12.24 -20.62 45.25
C PRO A 74 -13.09 -20.27 44.02
N ALA A 75 -13.12 -21.17 43.05
CA ALA A 75 -13.99 -21.10 41.89
C ALA A 75 -15.45 -21.17 42.37
N GLN A 76 -16.08 -20.03 42.53
CA GLN A 76 -17.54 -19.91 42.43
C GLN A 76 -17.83 -19.51 41.00
N ALA A 77 -18.39 -20.45 40.24
CA ALA A 77 -19.14 -20.18 39.03
C ALA A 77 -20.33 -19.26 39.44
N GLY A 78 -20.11 -17.96 39.29
CA GLY A 78 -21.09 -16.93 39.43
C GLY A 78 -21.25 -16.29 38.07
N GLU A 79 -22.46 -16.38 37.54
CA GLU A 79 -22.94 -15.61 36.38
C GLU A 79 -22.41 -14.18 36.49
N SER A 80 -21.71 -13.73 35.45
CA SER A 80 -21.21 -12.37 35.36
C SER A 80 -22.43 -11.42 35.44
N ASN A 81 -22.60 -10.74 36.58
CA ASN A 81 -23.48 -9.60 36.72
C ASN A 81 -23.03 -8.50 35.74
N GLN A 82 -23.53 -8.55 34.51
CA GLN A 82 -23.33 -7.52 33.48
C GLN A 82 -24.12 -6.24 33.77
N HIS A 83 -24.85 -6.17 34.88
CA HIS A 83 -25.75 -5.06 35.21
C HIS A 83 -25.25 -4.08 36.31
N ALA A 84 -23.98 -4.18 36.71
CA ALA A 84 -23.48 -3.44 37.87
C ALA A 84 -23.22 -1.94 37.65
N ASN A 85 -23.37 -1.39 36.44
CA ASN A 85 -23.00 0.00 36.13
C ASN A 85 -24.09 0.82 35.40
N GLU A 86 -25.34 0.38 35.42
CA GLU A 86 -26.44 1.18 34.86
C GLU A 86 -26.70 2.41 35.71
N PHE A 87 -26.84 3.56 35.07
CA PHE A 87 -27.26 4.80 35.70
C PHE A 87 -28.42 5.44 34.94
N THR A 88 -29.22 6.23 35.62
CA THR A 88 -30.42 6.82 35.02
C THR A 88 -30.24 8.32 34.86
N VAL A 89 -30.38 8.82 33.64
CA VAL A 89 -30.45 10.25 33.32
C VAL A 89 -31.88 10.54 32.88
N PRO A 90 -32.64 11.36 33.62
CA PRO A 90 -34.02 11.68 33.25
C PRO A 90 -34.13 12.22 31.82
N VAL A 91 -35.20 11.85 31.11
CA VAL A 91 -35.36 12.21 29.70
C VAL A 91 -35.36 13.72 29.47
N GLU A 92 -35.96 14.48 30.41
CA GLU A 92 -35.91 15.95 30.37
C GLU A 92 -34.47 16.48 30.44
N ARG A 93 -33.63 15.86 31.25
CA ARG A 93 -32.23 16.22 31.39
C ARG A 93 -31.43 15.87 30.13
N GLN A 94 -31.68 14.69 29.52
CA GLN A 94 -31.08 14.31 28.26
C GLN A 94 -31.43 15.30 27.14
N GLN A 95 -32.68 15.77 27.09
CA GLN A 95 -33.08 16.79 26.11
C GLN A 95 -32.40 18.14 26.35
N GLN A 96 -32.27 18.56 27.61
CA GLN A 96 -31.57 19.81 27.96
C GLN A 96 -30.10 19.81 27.53
N ILE A 97 -29.41 18.69 27.68
CA ILE A 97 -27.98 18.56 27.29
C ILE A 97 -27.78 18.17 25.84
N GLY A 98 -28.86 17.98 25.07
CA GLY A 98 -28.80 17.72 23.62
C GLY A 98 -28.32 16.31 23.27
N VAL A 99 -28.75 15.30 24.05
CA VAL A 99 -28.43 13.89 23.75
C VAL A 99 -29.08 13.47 22.44
N THR A 100 -28.29 12.95 21.53
CA THR A 100 -28.77 12.28 20.32
C THR A 100 -28.35 10.81 20.34
N TYR A 101 -29.13 9.98 19.67
CA TYR A 101 -28.90 8.55 19.62
C TYR A 101 -28.56 8.12 18.19
N ALA A 102 -27.72 7.09 18.05
CA ALA A 102 -27.47 6.39 16.82
C ALA A 102 -27.73 4.89 17.02
N THR A 103 -28.18 4.23 15.99
CA THR A 103 -28.35 2.78 16.00
C THR A 103 -27.08 2.11 15.51
N VAL A 104 -26.69 1.02 16.14
CA VAL A 104 -25.61 0.15 15.69
C VAL A 104 -26.10 -0.60 14.45
N GLU A 105 -25.53 -0.29 13.31
CA GLU A 105 -25.95 -0.84 12.02
C GLU A 105 -24.80 -1.58 11.36
N ARG A 106 -25.12 -2.66 10.63
CA ARG A 106 -24.19 -3.33 9.75
C ARG A 106 -24.11 -2.57 8.44
N LYS A 107 -22.90 -2.07 8.13
CA LYS A 107 -22.65 -1.30 6.90
C LYS A 107 -21.46 -1.87 6.14
N PRO A 108 -21.42 -1.70 4.81
CA PRO A 108 -20.22 -2.02 4.04
C PRO A 108 -19.06 -1.10 4.46
N LEU A 109 -17.95 -1.72 4.85
CA LEU A 109 -16.74 -1.04 5.26
C LEU A 109 -15.90 -0.72 4.03
N ARG A 110 -15.87 0.55 3.62
CA ARG A 110 -15.09 1.00 2.49
C ARG A 110 -13.98 1.94 2.93
N ARG A 111 -12.77 1.58 2.59
CA ARG A 111 -11.59 2.41 2.83
C ARG A 111 -11.15 3.05 1.52
N SER A 112 -10.96 4.37 1.52
CA SER A 112 -10.33 5.08 0.42
C SER A 112 -8.84 5.23 0.71
N ILE A 113 -8.02 4.71 -0.21
CA ILE A 113 -6.56 4.86 -0.19
C ILE A 113 -6.22 5.92 -1.24
N ARG A 114 -5.35 6.87 -0.89
CA ARG A 114 -4.93 7.94 -1.78
C ARG A 114 -3.43 7.89 -1.96
N ALA A 115 -3.00 7.86 -3.21
CA ALA A 115 -1.60 7.89 -3.59
C ALA A 115 -1.35 9.02 -4.59
N VAL A 116 -0.11 9.48 -4.64
CA VAL A 116 0.35 10.43 -5.65
C VAL A 116 1.22 9.70 -6.65
N GLY A 117 1.05 10.02 -7.92
CA GLY A 117 1.81 9.42 -8.99
C GLY A 117 2.16 10.41 -10.10
N THR A 118 2.89 9.92 -11.06
CA THR A 118 3.24 10.63 -12.30
C THR A 118 2.73 9.89 -13.50
N VAL A 119 2.20 10.63 -14.46
CA VAL A 119 1.81 10.10 -15.77
C VAL A 119 3.06 9.85 -16.58
N ASP A 120 3.12 8.70 -17.23
CA ASP A 120 4.19 8.33 -18.15
C ASP A 120 3.57 7.70 -19.42
N TYR A 121 4.34 7.63 -20.49
CA TYR A 121 3.89 6.93 -21.69
C TYR A 121 4.00 5.42 -21.53
N ASP A 122 3.19 4.69 -22.31
CA ASP A 122 3.28 3.24 -22.39
C ASP A 122 4.55 2.84 -23.16
N MET A 123 5.55 2.31 -22.44
CA MET A 123 6.83 1.89 -23.04
C MET A 123 6.65 0.78 -24.09
N LEU A 124 5.56 0.02 -24.07
CA LEU A 124 5.27 -0.98 -25.09
C LEU A 124 4.73 -0.34 -26.39
N ARG A 125 4.32 0.92 -26.32
CA ARG A 125 3.78 1.72 -27.42
C ARG A 125 4.70 2.90 -27.76
N HIS A 126 5.96 2.77 -27.43
CA HIS A 126 7.01 3.71 -27.78
C HIS A 126 7.89 3.08 -28.87
N TRP A 127 8.16 3.83 -29.92
CA TRP A 127 9.00 3.38 -31.02
C TRP A 127 10.14 4.36 -31.27
N ALA A 128 11.36 3.87 -31.04
CA ALA A 128 12.59 4.59 -31.33
C ALA A 128 13.09 4.19 -32.73
N PHE A 129 13.12 5.13 -33.64
CA PHE A 129 13.74 4.93 -34.95
C PHE A 129 15.24 5.16 -34.84
N VAL A 130 15.98 4.12 -35.10
CA VAL A 130 17.44 4.10 -35.11
C VAL A 130 17.91 3.83 -36.53
N ALA A 131 18.94 4.53 -36.97
CA ALA A 131 19.55 4.31 -38.28
C ALA A 131 20.11 2.89 -38.38
N ARG A 132 19.69 2.16 -39.41
CA ARG A 132 20.17 0.79 -39.69
C ARG A 132 21.09 0.73 -40.90
N VAL A 133 21.28 1.86 -41.58
CA VAL A 133 22.18 2.08 -42.68
C VAL A 133 22.92 3.40 -42.51
N ASP A 134 24.12 3.48 -42.99
CA ASP A 134 24.86 4.74 -43.05
C ASP A 134 24.31 5.59 -44.19
N GLY A 135 24.21 6.91 -43.95
CA GLY A 135 23.67 7.80 -44.94
C GLY A 135 23.55 9.25 -44.50
N TYR A 136 22.74 10.00 -45.22
CA TYR A 136 22.48 11.40 -44.95
C TYR A 136 20.99 11.65 -44.84
N VAL A 137 20.59 12.42 -43.85
CA VAL A 137 19.20 12.88 -43.72
C VAL A 137 18.88 13.82 -44.88
N GLN A 138 18.05 13.36 -45.81
CA GLN A 138 17.65 14.14 -46.98
C GLN A 138 16.52 15.10 -46.64
N GLU A 139 15.49 14.63 -45.99
CA GLU A 139 14.31 15.41 -45.65
C GLU A 139 13.74 14.97 -44.30
N LEU A 140 13.31 15.95 -43.49
CA LEU A 140 12.61 15.77 -42.26
C LEU A 140 11.15 16.23 -42.41
N PHE A 141 10.19 15.32 -42.33
CA PHE A 141 8.75 15.61 -42.39
C PHE A 141 8.21 15.97 -41.03
N VAL A 142 8.89 15.60 -39.96
CA VAL A 142 8.60 15.95 -38.57
C VAL A 142 9.77 16.75 -38.01
N THR A 143 9.49 17.97 -37.56
CA THR A 143 10.56 18.93 -37.24
C THR A 143 10.62 19.29 -35.75
N SER A 144 9.62 18.88 -34.96
CA SER A 144 9.56 19.29 -33.56
C SER A 144 8.89 18.24 -32.67
N PRO A 145 9.38 18.09 -31.45
CA PRO A 145 8.67 17.34 -30.40
C PRO A 145 7.26 17.89 -30.20
N GLY A 146 6.33 16.99 -29.85
CA GLY A 146 4.92 17.32 -29.67
C GLY A 146 4.06 17.31 -30.92
N GLN A 147 4.66 17.12 -32.12
CA GLN A 147 3.91 17.00 -33.36
C GLN A 147 3.13 15.68 -33.39
N LEU A 148 1.84 15.76 -33.73
CA LEU A 148 0.99 14.57 -33.94
C LEU A 148 1.32 13.96 -35.31
N VAL A 149 1.48 12.66 -35.37
CA VAL A 149 1.69 11.90 -36.59
C VAL A 149 0.64 10.81 -36.71
N GLU A 150 0.16 10.61 -37.93
CA GLU A 150 -0.78 9.54 -38.25
C GLU A 150 -0.02 8.25 -38.63
N LYS A 151 -0.74 7.12 -38.59
CA LYS A 151 -0.19 5.86 -39.09
C LYS A 151 0.23 6.02 -40.57
N ASP A 152 1.37 5.43 -40.93
CA ASP A 152 1.99 5.47 -42.26
C ASP A 152 2.44 6.87 -42.74
N GLN A 153 2.34 7.90 -41.88
CA GLN A 153 2.90 9.21 -42.19
C GLN A 153 4.43 9.15 -42.29
N ARG A 154 4.97 9.87 -43.26
CA ARG A 154 6.42 10.01 -43.43
C ARG A 154 7.01 10.78 -42.25
N LEU A 155 8.11 10.27 -41.71
CA LEU A 155 8.85 10.89 -40.62
C LEU A 155 10.16 11.50 -41.08
N ILE A 156 10.97 10.70 -41.75
CA ILE A 156 12.31 11.06 -42.20
C ILE A 156 12.66 10.31 -43.51
N SER A 157 13.39 10.96 -44.38
CA SER A 157 13.94 10.38 -45.59
C SER A 157 15.47 10.38 -45.51
N ILE A 158 16.10 9.24 -45.75
CA ILE A 158 17.56 9.03 -45.67
C ILE A 158 18.07 8.61 -47.03
N TYR A 159 19.08 9.30 -47.52
CA TYR A 159 19.87 8.86 -48.64
C TYR A 159 20.98 7.91 -48.18
N SER A 160 21.04 6.70 -48.71
CA SER A 160 22.09 5.74 -48.39
C SER A 160 22.64 5.10 -49.68
N PRO A 161 23.95 5.24 -49.94
CA PRO A 161 24.58 4.59 -51.08
C PRO A 161 24.47 3.07 -51.03
N ASP A 162 24.55 2.46 -49.84
CA ASP A 162 24.48 1.02 -49.62
C ASP A 162 23.08 0.48 -49.91
N LEU A 163 22.06 1.21 -49.48
CA LEU A 163 20.67 0.88 -49.78
C LEU A 163 20.44 0.90 -51.29
N LEU A 164 20.83 1.99 -51.97
CA LEU A 164 20.66 2.15 -53.41
C LEU A 164 21.36 1.04 -54.19
N THR A 165 22.57 0.63 -53.76
CA THR A 165 23.32 -0.45 -54.35
C THR A 165 22.59 -1.79 -54.19
N THR A 166 22.07 -2.07 -53.01
CA THR A 166 21.33 -3.31 -52.72
C THR A 166 19.97 -3.35 -53.45
N GLU A 167 19.27 -2.23 -53.56
CA GLU A 167 18.06 -2.18 -54.38
C GLU A 167 18.31 -2.40 -55.86
N ARG A 168 19.40 -1.85 -56.42
CA ARG A 168 19.83 -2.10 -57.80
C ARG A 168 20.18 -3.58 -58.03
N GLU A 169 20.92 -4.17 -57.09
CA GLU A 169 21.23 -5.59 -57.09
C GLU A 169 19.97 -6.44 -57.11
N PHE A 170 19.04 -6.15 -56.20
CA PHE A 170 17.76 -6.85 -56.08
C PHE A 170 16.93 -6.78 -57.37
N VAL A 171 16.79 -5.59 -57.97
CA VAL A 171 16.06 -5.39 -59.22
C VAL A 171 16.75 -6.12 -60.38
N MET A 172 18.08 -6.12 -60.43
CA MET A 172 18.85 -6.87 -61.46
C MET A 172 18.59 -8.38 -61.32
N LEU A 173 18.67 -8.92 -60.12
CA LEU A 173 18.41 -10.34 -59.85
C LEU A 173 16.97 -10.75 -60.19
N LEU A 174 15.99 -9.90 -59.92
CA LEU A 174 14.62 -10.14 -60.33
C LEU A 174 14.45 -10.17 -61.87
N ARG A 175 15.15 -9.30 -62.63
CA ARG A 175 15.14 -9.34 -64.07
C ARG A 175 15.78 -10.62 -64.60
N MET A 176 16.96 -11.00 -64.08
CA MET A 176 17.63 -12.25 -64.42
C MET A 176 16.74 -13.47 -64.17
N ARG A 177 16.01 -13.50 -63.07
CA ARG A 177 15.04 -14.56 -62.73
C ARG A 177 13.89 -14.62 -63.74
N ASP A 178 13.36 -13.46 -64.10
CA ASP A 178 12.20 -13.36 -65.00
C ASP A 178 12.58 -13.71 -66.47
N GLU A 179 13.82 -13.44 -66.89
CA GLU A 179 14.38 -13.73 -68.25
C GLU A 179 14.94 -15.15 -68.35
N ALA A 180 15.02 -15.89 -67.24
CA ALA A 180 15.64 -17.26 -67.31
C ALA A 180 14.73 -18.26 -67.99
N PHE A 181 15.29 -18.96 -68.97
CA PHE A 181 14.62 -19.94 -69.89
C PHE A 181 14.41 -21.31 -69.20
N SER A 182 15.22 -21.69 -68.23
CA SER A 182 15.13 -22.99 -67.57
C SER A 182 14.94 -22.82 -66.03
N LYS A 183 14.47 -23.89 -65.38
CA LYS A 183 14.29 -23.91 -63.94
C LYS A 183 15.61 -23.76 -63.18
N GLU A 184 16.62 -24.46 -63.67
CA GLU A 184 18.00 -24.44 -63.11
C GLU A 184 18.61 -23.05 -63.22
N ALA A 185 18.37 -22.33 -64.34
CA ALA A 185 18.83 -20.96 -64.53
C ALA A 185 18.16 -19.95 -63.63
N ARG A 186 16.94 -20.27 -63.07
CA ARG A 186 16.19 -19.43 -62.10
C ARG A 186 16.66 -19.60 -60.68
N GLU A 187 17.14 -20.78 -60.28
CA GLU A 187 17.45 -21.12 -58.88
C GLU A 187 18.47 -20.15 -58.24
N MET A 188 19.55 -19.83 -58.98
CA MET A 188 20.57 -18.92 -58.44
C MET A 188 20.08 -17.47 -58.30
N PRO A 189 19.45 -16.81 -59.30
CA PRO A 189 18.87 -15.48 -59.16
C PRO A 189 17.79 -15.42 -58.09
N GLU A 190 16.97 -16.46 -57.91
CA GLU A 190 15.94 -16.55 -56.90
C GLU A 190 16.55 -16.57 -55.50
N SER A 191 17.55 -17.42 -55.25
CA SER A 191 18.25 -17.49 -53.96
C SER A 191 18.94 -16.16 -53.61
N LEU A 192 19.64 -15.54 -54.57
CA LEU A 192 20.31 -14.26 -54.36
C LEU A 192 19.32 -13.11 -54.15
N SER A 193 18.20 -13.09 -54.87
CA SER A 193 17.16 -12.08 -54.67
C SER A 193 16.51 -12.20 -53.29
N ALA A 194 16.31 -13.43 -52.80
CA ALA A 194 15.82 -13.66 -51.45
C ALA A 194 16.80 -13.13 -50.37
N ALA A 195 18.13 -13.32 -50.61
CA ALA A 195 19.14 -12.76 -49.70
C ALA A 195 19.18 -11.22 -49.72
N ALA A 196 19.06 -10.60 -50.90
CA ALA A 196 19.00 -9.16 -51.06
C ALA A 196 17.71 -8.60 -50.38
N LYS A 197 16.59 -9.26 -50.55
CA LYS A 197 15.31 -8.92 -49.85
C LYS A 197 15.47 -8.97 -48.34
N ALA A 198 16.04 -10.03 -47.81
CA ALA A 198 16.28 -10.17 -46.37
C ALA A 198 17.18 -9.04 -45.81
N ARG A 199 18.18 -8.58 -46.61
CA ARG A 199 19.03 -7.43 -46.25
C ARG A 199 18.24 -6.13 -46.20
N LEU A 200 17.35 -5.88 -47.19
CA LEU A 200 16.46 -4.70 -47.18
C LEU A 200 15.51 -4.71 -45.97
N GLU A 201 14.94 -5.85 -45.63
CA GLU A 201 14.08 -6.00 -44.44
C GLU A 201 14.85 -5.71 -43.13
N GLN A 202 16.12 -6.15 -43.03
CA GLN A 202 16.97 -5.82 -41.87
C GLN A 202 17.23 -4.31 -41.74
N TRP A 203 17.21 -3.58 -42.83
CA TRP A 203 17.40 -2.13 -42.90
C TRP A 203 16.08 -1.34 -42.69
N ASN A 204 15.00 -1.99 -42.25
CA ASN A 204 13.67 -1.40 -42.04
C ASN A 204 12.97 -0.93 -43.34
N VAL A 205 13.35 -1.45 -44.49
CA VAL A 205 12.53 -1.29 -45.69
C VAL A 205 11.25 -2.10 -45.46
N THR A 206 10.10 -1.48 -45.53
CA THR A 206 8.82 -2.16 -45.25
C THR A 206 8.47 -3.14 -46.37
N GLY A 207 7.70 -4.20 -46.04
CA GLY A 207 7.24 -5.16 -47.04
C GLY A 207 6.48 -4.50 -48.21
N GLU A 208 5.76 -3.39 -47.94
CA GLU A 208 5.06 -2.60 -48.97
C GLU A 208 6.05 -1.90 -49.92
N GLN A 209 7.10 -1.30 -49.35
CA GLN A 209 8.15 -0.68 -50.14
C GLN A 209 8.93 -1.71 -51.02
N ILE A 210 9.18 -2.87 -50.45
CA ILE A 210 9.80 -3.99 -51.21
C ILE A 210 8.85 -4.48 -52.31
N ALA A 211 7.57 -4.65 -52.04
CA ALA A 211 6.58 -5.05 -53.04
C ALA A 211 6.43 -4.00 -54.14
N GLU A 212 6.50 -2.71 -53.82
CA GLU A 212 6.50 -1.64 -54.80
C GLU A 212 7.79 -1.66 -55.65
N LEU A 213 8.96 -1.93 -55.05
CA LEU A 213 10.22 -2.10 -55.76
C LEU A 213 10.17 -3.33 -56.68
N GLU A 214 9.59 -4.45 -56.24
CA GLU A 214 9.40 -5.67 -57.07
C GLU A 214 8.50 -5.35 -58.27
N LYS A 215 7.47 -4.55 -58.10
CA LYS A 215 6.51 -4.18 -59.18
C LYS A 215 7.07 -3.12 -60.11
N SER A 216 7.60 -2.03 -59.57
CA SER A 216 8.04 -0.88 -60.34
C SER A 216 9.39 -1.12 -61.06
N ARG A 217 10.22 -2.04 -60.51
CA ARG A 217 11.58 -2.30 -60.98
C ARG A 217 12.47 -1.05 -61.01
N LYS A 218 12.13 -0.04 -60.23
CA LYS A 218 12.87 1.23 -60.12
C LYS A 218 13.40 1.37 -58.71
N PRO A 219 14.72 1.34 -58.50
CA PRO A 219 15.33 1.60 -57.21
C PRO A 219 14.98 2.98 -56.68
N SER A 220 14.74 3.09 -55.41
CA SER A 220 14.53 4.39 -54.73
C SER A 220 15.87 4.95 -54.26
N GLU A 221 16.09 6.23 -54.41
CA GLU A 221 17.32 6.86 -53.88
C GLU A 221 17.24 7.09 -52.36
N TYR A 222 16.04 6.98 -51.81
CA TYR A 222 15.79 7.38 -50.44
C TYR A 222 15.01 6.31 -49.69
N LEU A 223 15.47 5.99 -48.49
CA LEU A 223 14.72 5.22 -47.51
C LEU A 223 13.79 6.18 -46.73
N THR A 224 12.49 6.03 -46.90
CA THR A 224 11.53 6.79 -46.13
C THR A 224 11.01 5.99 -44.95
N LEU A 225 11.34 6.43 -43.76
CA LEU A 225 10.79 5.85 -42.51
C LEU A 225 9.40 6.43 -42.26
N ARG A 226 8.43 5.57 -41.88
CA ARG A 226 7.03 5.90 -41.65
C ARG A 226 6.62 5.51 -40.25
N SER A 227 5.65 6.22 -39.66
CA SER A 227 5.12 5.86 -38.36
C SER A 227 4.29 4.58 -38.43
N PRO A 228 4.52 3.58 -37.56
CA PRO A 228 3.75 2.34 -37.53
C PRO A 228 2.35 2.52 -36.92
N PHE A 229 2.10 3.63 -36.23
CA PHE A 229 0.85 3.95 -35.53
C PHE A 229 0.63 5.46 -35.46
N ARG A 230 -0.58 5.87 -35.03
CA ARG A 230 -0.87 7.25 -34.68
C ARG A 230 -0.25 7.58 -33.33
N GLY A 231 0.59 8.61 -33.27
CA GLY A 231 1.31 8.96 -32.05
C GLY A 231 1.79 10.40 -32.02
N VAL A 232 2.56 10.71 -31.01
CA VAL A 232 3.17 12.03 -30.81
C VAL A 232 4.69 11.87 -30.88
N VAL A 233 5.33 12.73 -31.64
CA VAL A 233 6.79 12.79 -31.71
C VAL A 233 7.33 13.25 -30.37
N GLN A 234 8.20 12.44 -29.77
CA GLN A 234 8.79 12.73 -28.47
C GLN A 234 10.11 13.49 -28.63
N GLU A 235 10.96 13.02 -29.56
CA GLU A 235 12.27 13.58 -29.78
C GLU A 235 12.66 13.46 -31.27
N VAL A 236 13.39 14.46 -31.78
CA VAL A 236 13.99 14.47 -33.11
C VAL A 236 15.41 15.03 -32.96
N PRO A 237 16.41 14.18 -32.65
CA PRO A 237 17.78 14.63 -32.39
C PRO A 237 18.57 14.95 -33.66
N VAL A 238 18.04 14.66 -34.85
CA VAL A 238 18.72 14.84 -36.14
C VAL A 238 18.19 16.05 -36.90
N HIS A 239 19.03 16.56 -37.81
CA HIS A 239 18.70 17.68 -38.67
C HIS A 239 18.91 17.30 -40.15
N GLN A 240 18.23 18.01 -41.04
CA GLN A 240 18.38 17.82 -42.47
C GLN A 240 19.84 18.07 -42.89
N GLY A 241 20.38 17.21 -43.77
CA GLY A 241 21.74 17.27 -44.28
C GLY A 241 22.82 16.64 -43.38
N VAL A 242 22.44 16.18 -42.15
CA VAL A 242 23.40 15.53 -41.24
C VAL A 242 23.70 14.12 -41.72
N ASN A 243 24.97 13.72 -41.59
CA ASN A 243 25.38 12.32 -41.76
C ASN A 243 24.92 11.50 -40.54
N VAL A 244 24.29 10.36 -40.80
CA VAL A 244 23.86 9.39 -39.78
C VAL A 244 24.58 8.07 -40.00
N LYS A 245 24.97 7.42 -38.90
CA LYS A 245 25.62 6.12 -38.88
C LYS A 245 24.70 5.07 -38.27
N ILE A 246 24.98 3.83 -38.57
CA ILE A 246 24.27 2.70 -37.95
C ILE A 246 24.30 2.84 -36.41
N GLY A 247 23.16 2.85 -35.81
CA GLY A 247 22.96 3.02 -34.35
C GLY A 247 22.56 4.43 -33.91
N ASP A 248 22.67 5.44 -34.80
CA ASP A 248 22.26 6.80 -34.47
C ASP A 248 20.73 6.89 -34.30
N HIS A 249 20.32 7.63 -33.30
CA HIS A 249 18.94 7.87 -32.96
C HIS A 249 18.34 8.93 -33.89
N LEU A 250 17.18 8.66 -34.49
CA LEU A 250 16.59 9.49 -35.50
C LEU A 250 15.35 10.23 -35.08
N VAL A 251 14.32 9.48 -34.62
CA VAL A 251 13.02 10.01 -34.23
C VAL A 251 12.40 9.07 -33.22
N ASP A 252 11.80 9.60 -32.17
CA ASP A 252 10.97 8.87 -31.22
C ASP A 252 9.51 9.22 -31.40
N VAL A 253 8.66 8.21 -31.45
CA VAL A 253 7.22 8.33 -31.53
C VAL A 253 6.58 7.51 -30.42
N ALA A 254 5.70 8.15 -29.63
CA ALA A 254 4.95 7.49 -28.56
C ALA A 254 3.44 7.51 -28.88
N ASP A 255 2.77 6.39 -28.77
CA ASP A 255 1.32 6.32 -28.78
C ASP A 255 0.77 6.69 -27.39
N LEU A 256 0.17 7.85 -27.29
CA LEU A 256 -0.43 8.35 -26.04
C LEU A 256 -1.91 8.00 -25.89
N SER A 257 -2.47 7.11 -26.72
CA SER A 257 -3.87 6.65 -26.58
C SER A 257 -4.10 5.84 -25.29
N SER A 258 -3.03 5.32 -24.72
CA SER A 258 -2.98 4.72 -23.38
C SER A 258 -1.75 5.27 -22.67
N VAL A 259 -1.90 5.60 -21.41
CA VAL A 259 -0.80 6.08 -20.58
C VAL A 259 -0.70 5.28 -19.30
N TRP A 260 0.48 5.25 -18.73
CA TRP A 260 0.74 4.69 -17.42
C TRP A 260 0.74 5.77 -16.37
N VAL A 261 0.23 5.44 -15.19
CA VAL A 261 0.46 6.24 -13.99
C VAL A 261 1.24 5.40 -13.01
N TRP A 262 2.43 5.88 -12.66
CA TRP A 262 3.25 5.31 -11.61
C TRP A 262 2.92 5.99 -10.30
N ALA A 263 2.17 5.32 -9.42
CA ALA A 263 1.75 5.82 -8.13
C ALA A 263 2.53 5.18 -7.00
N ASP A 264 2.90 5.98 -6.00
CA ASP A 264 3.64 5.54 -4.83
C ASP A 264 2.67 5.21 -3.70
N PHE A 265 2.60 3.93 -3.30
CA PHE A 265 1.78 3.44 -2.18
C PHE A 265 2.66 3.07 -1.00
N TYR A 266 2.19 3.35 0.21
CA TYR A 266 2.91 3.00 1.43
C TYR A 266 2.86 1.50 1.74
N GLU A 267 3.87 1.00 2.47
CA GLU A 267 4.02 -0.42 2.83
C GLU A 267 2.80 -0.99 3.56
N ASN A 268 2.17 -0.19 4.45
CA ASN A 268 0.98 -0.60 5.21
C ASN A 268 -0.29 -0.74 4.35
N GLU A 269 -0.26 -0.27 3.10
CA GLU A 269 -1.38 -0.33 2.15
C GLU A 269 -1.31 -1.55 1.23
N TRP A 270 -0.14 -2.18 1.10
CA TRP A 270 0.09 -3.29 0.18
C TRP A 270 -0.85 -4.48 0.32
N PRO A 271 -1.20 -4.93 1.56
CA PRO A 271 -2.12 -6.06 1.71
C PRO A 271 -3.50 -5.81 1.08
N MET A 272 -3.82 -4.56 0.81
CA MET A 272 -5.10 -4.14 0.23
C MET A 272 -5.04 -3.95 -1.28
N LEU A 273 -3.84 -3.99 -1.89
CA LEU A 273 -3.64 -3.80 -3.33
C LEU A 273 -3.74 -5.13 -4.05
N GLN A 274 -4.50 -5.17 -5.12
CA GLN A 274 -4.62 -6.33 -6.01
C GLN A 274 -4.54 -5.90 -7.46
N GLN A 275 -3.89 -6.71 -8.27
CA GLN A 275 -3.87 -6.51 -9.71
C GLN A 275 -5.28 -6.60 -10.28
N GLY A 276 -5.62 -5.71 -11.22
CA GLY A 276 -6.95 -5.62 -11.82
C GLY A 276 -7.94 -4.73 -11.08
N GLN A 277 -7.63 -4.25 -9.86
CA GLN A 277 -8.49 -3.30 -9.15
C GLN A 277 -8.68 -2.01 -9.94
N LYS A 278 -9.92 -1.49 -9.90
CA LYS A 278 -10.26 -0.20 -10.49
C LYS A 278 -9.80 0.93 -9.58
N VAL A 279 -9.23 1.95 -10.18
CA VAL A 279 -8.79 3.17 -9.51
C VAL A 279 -9.34 4.39 -10.25
N VAL A 280 -9.56 5.46 -9.53
CA VAL A 280 -9.93 6.75 -10.10
C VAL A 280 -8.72 7.67 -10.01
N VAL A 281 -8.35 8.23 -11.15
CA VAL A 281 -7.22 9.14 -11.27
C VAL A 281 -7.74 10.54 -11.55
N THR A 282 -7.20 11.52 -10.85
CA THR A 282 -7.51 12.94 -11.04
C THR A 282 -6.23 13.73 -11.19
N THR A 283 -6.27 14.82 -11.96
CA THR A 283 -5.12 15.72 -12.16
C THR A 283 -5.50 17.15 -11.85
N LYS A 284 -4.52 17.96 -11.47
CA LYS A 284 -4.74 19.40 -11.27
C LYS A 284 -4.97 20.13 -12.60
N SER A 285 -4.49 19.58 -13.71
CA SER A 285 -4.64 20.20 -15.04
C SER A 285 -6.07 20.13 -15.57
N TYR A 286 -6.86 19.16 -15.11
CA TYR A 286 -8.26 18.98 -15.49
C TYR A 286 -9.12 18.82 -14.23
N PRO A 287 -9.42 19.93 -13.52
CA PRO A 287 -10.18 19.91 -12.29
C PRO A 287 -11.61 19.37 -12.53
N GLY A 288 -12.00 18.39 -11.73
CA GLY A 288 -13.35 17.78 -11.84
C GLY A 288 -13.45 16.62 -12.82
N GLU A 289 -12.47 16.42 -13.71
CA GLU A 289 -12.44 15.22 -14.55
C GLU A 289 -11.85 14.03 -13.78
N LYS A 290 -12.47 12.86 -13.99
CA LYS A 290 -12.04 11.57 -13.42
C LYS A 290 -11.64 10.65 -14.56
N PHE A 291 -10.47 10.05 -14.43
CA PHE A 291 -9.95 9.10 -15.37
C PHE A 291 -9.96 7.71 -14.70
N ASP A 292 -10.68 6.77 -15.30
CA ASP A 292 -10.76 5.42 -14.80
C ASP A 292 -9.53 4.62 -15.25
N GLY A 293 -8.84 4.02 -14.29
CA GLY A 293 -7.69 3.17 -14.54
C GLY A 293 -7.81 1.81 -13.85
N LYS A 294 -6.84 0.94 -14.14
CA LYS A 294 -6.72 -0.38 -13.50
C LYS A 294 -5.28 -0.59 -13.05
N ILE A 295 -5.11 -1.18 -11.87
CA ILE A 295 -3.81 -1.63 -11.40
C ILE A 295 -3.33 -2.75 -12.32
N ALA A 296 -2.26 -2.49 -13.06
CA ALA A 296 -1.67 -3.46 -13.98
C ALA A 296 -0.50 -4.22 -13.36
N LEU A 297 0.29 -3.53 -12.53
CA LEU A 297 1.49 -4.10 -11.91
C LEU A 297 1.71 -3.48 -10.53
N ILE A 298 2.01 -4.31 -9.55
CA ILE A 298 2.51 -3.89 -8.25
C ILE A 298 3.99 -4.26 -8.20
N ASN A 299 4.86 -3.26 -8.11
CA ASN A 299 6.30 -3.49 -8.06
C ASN A 299 6.68 -4.15 -6.72
N PRO A 300 7.35 -5.31 -6.72
CA PRO A 300 7.76 -5.97 -5.48
C PRO A 300 8.93 -5.27 -4.75
N PHE A 301 9.57 -4.30 -5.41
CA PHE A 301 10.69 -3.56 -4.82
C PHE A 301 10.18 -2.31 -4.10
N VAL A 302 10.73 -2.10 -2.90
CA VAL A 302 10.43 -0.95 -2.04
C VAL A 302 11.48 0.12 -2.27
N ASP A 303 11.07 1.36 -2.36
CA ASP A 303 11.96 2.51 -2.22
C ASP A 303 12.27 2.70 -0.72
N GLU A 304 13.48 2.35 -0.31
CA GLU A 304 13.91 2.38 1.10
C GLU A 304 13.84 3.78 1.71
N ALA A 305 14.07 4.81 0.92
CA ALA A 305 14.07 6.20 1.38
C ALA A 305 12.65 6.70 1.68
N LYS A 306 11.69 6.32 0.85
CA LYS A 306 10.29 6.75 0.95
C LYS A 306 9.40 5.72 1.65
N ARG A 307 9.84 4.48 1.77
CA ARG A 307 9.06 3.31 2.22
C ARG A 307 7.76 3.14 1.42
N THR A 308 7.86 3.34 0.11
CA THR A 308 6.77 3.17 -0.84
C THR A 308 7.12 2.14 -1.89
N SER A 309 6.11 1.54 -2.50
CA SER A 309 6.24 0.75 -3.72
C SER A 309 5.50 1.43 -4.87
N LYS A 310 6.09 1.35 -6.05
CA LYS A 310 5.47 1.87 -7.27
C LYS A 310 4.44 0.90 -7.80
N VAL A 311 3.26 1.41 -8.06
CA VAL A 311 2.16 0.67 -8.70
C VAL A 311 1.88 1.27 -10.06
N ARG A 312 1.90 0.43 -11.09
CA ARG A 312 1.54 0.84 -12.44
C ARG A 312 0.04 0.73 -12.64
N ILE A 313 -0.54 1.80 -13.11
CA ILE A 313 -1.95 1.92 -13.42
C ILE A 313 -2.06 2.23 -14.91
N ASP A 314 -2.77 1.42 -15.67
CA ASP A 314 -3.02 1.63 -17.08
C ASP A 314 -4.32 2.43 -17.25
N ILE A 315 -4.27 3.50 -18.03
CA ILE A 315 -5.39 4.44 -18.22
C ILE A 315 -5.59 4.68 -19.73
N PRO A 316 -6.79 4.45 -20.25
CA PRO A 316 -7.16 4.87 -21.60
C PRO A 316 -7.11 6.42 -21.72
N ASN A 317 -6.50 6.94 -22.79
CA ASN A 317 -6.30 8.37 -23.00
C ASN A 317 -6.58 8.76 -24.45
N LEU A 318 -7.77 8.42 -24.94
CA LEU A 318 -8.16 8.64 -26.33
C LEU A 318 -8.15 10.11 -26.75
N ASP A 319 -8.42 11.01 -25.82
CA ASP A 319 -8.45 12.46 -26.06
C ASP A 319 -7.06 13.12 -25.89
N PHE A 320 -6.01 12.37 -25.60
CA PHE A 320 -4.65 12.86 -25.34
C PHE A 320 -4.57 13.94 -24.24
N LYS A 321 -5.54 13.94 -23.29
CA LYS A 321 -5.58 14.88 -22.17
C LYS A 321 -4.48 14.63 -21.15
N LEU A 322 -4.24 13.37 -20.82
CA LEU A 322 -3.15 12.97 -19.93
C LEU A 322 -1.85 12.99 -20.72
N ARG A 323 -0.88 13.74 -20.22
CA ARG A 323 0.43 13.91 -20.86
C ARG A 323 1.52 13.40 -19.92
N PRO A 324 2.53 12.72 -20.44
CA PRO A 324 3.71 12.33 -19.65
C PRO A 324 4.29 13.52 -18.89
N GLY A 325 4.72 13.28 -17.64
CA GLY A 325 5.21 14.30 -16.73
C GLY A 325 4.13 14.99 -15.87
N MET A 326 2.83 14.77 -16.13
CA MET A 326 1.77 15.29 -15.26
C MET A 326 1.74 14.57 -13.91
N TYR A 327 1.48 15.32 -12.84
CA TYR A 327 1.16 14.72 -11.54
C TYR A 327 -0.31 14.29 -11.49
N ALA A 328 -0.53 13.14 -10.90
CA ALA A 328 -1.85 12.53 -10.75
C ALA A 328 -2.09 12.13 -9.29
N ASN A 329 -3.32 12.34 -8.82
CA ASN A 329 -3.80 11.77 -7.57
C ASN A 329 -4.61 10.52 -7.91
N VAL A 330 -4.24 9.42 -7.29
CA VAL A 330 -4.88 8.12 -7.45
C VAL A 330 -5.74 7.84 -6.23
N GLU A 331 -6.99 7.49 -6.43
CA GLU A 331 -7.90 7.09 -5.37
C GLU A 331 -8.39 5.66 -5.63
N LEU A 332 -8.10 4.77 -4.67
CA LEU A 332 -8.50 3.37 -4.67
C LEU A 332 -9.52 3.13 -3.58
N GLY A 333 -10.73 2.71 -3.95
CA GLY A 333 -11.73 2.22 -3.02
C GLY A 333 -11.51 0.74 -2.73
N VAL A 334 -11.25 0.40 -1.47
CA VAL A 334 -11.09 -0.98 -1.00
C VAL A 334 -12.33 -1.37 -0.21
N ASP A 335 -12.96 -2.47 -0.59
CA ASP A 335 -14.07 -3.07 0.16
C ASP A 335 -13.49 -4.01 1.21
N MET A 336 -13.75 -3.71 2.47
CA MET A 336 -13.29 -4.49 3.63
C MET A 336 -14.36 -5.46 4.16
N GLY A 337 -15.46 -5.64 3.39
CA GLY A 337 -16.62 -6.44 3.79
C GLY A 337 -17.65 -5.63 4.59
N GLU A 338 -18.46 -6.31 5.37
CA GLU A 338 -19.49 -5.69 6.22
C GLU A 338 -19.11 -5.82 7.69
N GLY A 339 -19.36 -4.75 8.45
CA GLY A 339 -19.13 -4.74 9.90
C GLY A 339 -20.15 -3.86 10.63
N LEU A 340 -20.25 -4.09 11.94
CA LEU A 340 -21.05 -3.21 12.82
C LEU A 340 -20.35 -1.86 12.92
N THR A 341 -21.10 -0.78 12.76
CA THR A 341 -20.56 0.57 12.78
C THR A 341 -21.30 1.48 13.75
N ILE A 342 -20.56 2.38 14.37
CA ILE A 342 -21.08 3.47 15.19
C ILE A 342 -20.43 4.79 14.77
N PRO A 343 -21.11 5.93 14.90
CA PRO A 343 -20.51 7.23 14.65
C PRO A 343 -19.32 7.50 15.57
N VAL A 344 -18.30 8.20 15.04
CA VAL A 344 -17.13 8.64 15.85
C VAL A 344 -17.56 9.38 17.10
N SER A 345 -18.62 10.19 17.02
CA SER A 345 -19.15 10.96 18.11
C SER A 345 -19.77 10.13 19.25
N ALA A 346 -20.10 8.85 19.01
CA ALA A 346 -20.62 7.95 20.03
C ALA A 346 -19.54 7.39 20.96
N ILE A 347 -18.27 7.55 20.60
CA ILE A 347 -17.15 6.98 21.33
C ILE A 347 -16.60 7.99 22.33
N MET A 348 -16.44 7.55 23.58
CA MET A 348 -15.76 8.30 24.62
C MET A 348 -14.44 7.61 24.95
N PRO A 349 -13.28 8.15 24.50
CA PRO A 349 -11.98 7.62 24.84
C PRO A 349 -11.62 8.01 26.28
N THR A 350 -11.31 7.02 27.13
CA THR A 350 -10.87 7.24 28.51
C THR A 350 -9.35 7.15 28.69
N GLY A 351 -8.60 6.93 27.60
CA GLY A 351 -7.15 6.74 27.62
C GLY A 351 -6.72 5.28 27.77
N GLU A 352 -7.42 4.48 28.55
CA GLU A 352 -7.16 3.04 28.70
C GLU A 352 -8.09 2.17 27.86
N ARG A 353 -9.32 2.64 27.61
CA ARG A 353 -10.36 1.93 26.87
C ARG A 353 -11.36 2.89 26.24
N ASP A 354 -12.02 2.42 25.19
CA ASP A 354 -13.11 3.13 24.54
C ASP A 354 -14.44 2.71 25.16
N ILE A 355 -15.27 3.69 25.55
CA ILE A 355 -16.56 3.47 26.19
C ILE A 355 -17.66 4.05 25.29
N VAL A 356 -18.77 3.34 25.24
CA VAL A 356 -20.01 3.78 24.59
C VAL A 356 -21.16 3.64 25.58
N PHE A 357 -22.07 4.60 25.59
CA PHE A 357 -23.27 4.54 26.40
C PHE A 357 -24.41 3.91 25.60
N VAL A 358 -24.85 2.74 26.03
CA VAL A 358 -25.97 2.01 25.41
C VAL A 358 -27.27 2.43 26.07
N ASP A 359 -28.27 2.77 25.25
CA ASP A 359 -29.62 3.12 25.71
C ASP A 359 -30.42 1.84 26.01
N LYS A 360 -30.85 1.70 27.25
CA LYS A 360 -31.74 0.61 27.71
C LYS A 360 -33.20 1.00 27.76
N GLY A 361 -33.53 2.24 27.36
CA GLY A 361 -34.87 2.80 27.49
C GLY A 361 -35.12 3.42 28.86
N GLU A 362 -36.21 4.17 28.97
CA GLU A 362 -36.64 4.86 30.19
C GLU A 362 -35.58 5.76 30.85
N GLY A 363 -34.65 6.30 30.07
CA GLY A 363 -33.55 7.12 30.54
C GLY A 363 -32.38 6.36 31.15
N LYS A 364 -32.38 5.03 31.11
CA LYS A 364 -31.31 4.19 31.61
C LYS A 364 -30.21 4.07 30.57
N LEU A 365 -28.96 4.34 30.96
CA LEU A 365 -27.77 4.24 30.15
C LEU A 365 -26.78 3.25 30.78
N GLU A 366 -26.22 2.39 29.95
CA GLU A 366 -25.20 1.41 30.33
C GLU A 366 -23.85 1.80 29.68
N PRO A 367 -22.83 2.18 30.47
CA PRO A 367 -21.48 2.37 29.96
C PRO A 367 -20.88 1.01 29.63
N ARG A 368 -20.56 0.79 28.36
CA ARG A 368 -19.99 -0.47 27.88
C ARG A 368 -18.65 -0.25 27.20
N SER A 369 -17.67 -1.03 27.61
CA SER A 369 -16.37 -1.03 26.93
C SER A 369 -16.50 -1.72 25.57
N VAL A 370 -15.98 -1.08 24.54
CA VAL A 370 -16.01 -1.58 23.16
C VAL A 370 -14.61 -1.78 22.61
N GLN A 371 -14.47 -2.76 21.75
CA GLN A 371 -13.26 -2.97 20.98
C GLN A 371 -13.50 -2.44 19.56
N LEU A 372 -12.84 -1.34 19.25
CA LEU A 372 -12.94 -0.71 17.94
C LEU A 372 -12.01 -1.36 16.90
N GLY A 373 -12.46 -1.34 15.66
CA GLY A 373 -11.68 -1.69 14.48
C GLY A 373 -11.17 -0.46 13.75
N GLY A 374 -11.23 -0.50 12.42
CA GLY A 374 -10.85 0.62 11.56
C GLY A 374 -11.84 1.77 11.58
N LYS A 375 -11.34 2.97 11.28
CA LYS A 375 -12.19 4.13 11.02
C LYS A 375 -12.57 4.16 9.52
N PHE A 376 -13.87 4.28 9.25
CA PHE A 376 -14.45 4.32 7.91
C PHE A 376 -15.32 5.57 7.77
N GLY A 377 -14.74 6.63 7.17
CA GLY A 377 -15.39 7.93 7.07
C GLY A 377 -15.67 8.51 8.45
N GLU A 378 -16.95 8.74 8.78
CA GLU A 378 -17.45 9.31 10.04
C GLU A 378 -17.84 8.22 11.08
N SER A 379 -17.51 6.95 10.82
CA SER A 379 -17.87 5.82 11.68
C SER A 379 -16.65 4.98 12.03
N TYR A 380 -16.71 4.29 13.18
CA TYR A 380 -15.78 3.22 13.54
C TYR A 380 -16.45 1.86 13.41
N GLU A 381 -15.69 0.88 12.97
CA GLU A 381 -16.05 -0.52 13.09
C GLU A 381 -16.04 -0.94 14.57
N VAL A 382 -17.02 -1.72 14.99
CA VAL A 382 -17.07 -2.34 16.32
C VAL A 382 -16.82 -3.83 16.16
N LYS A 383 -15.70 -4.30 16.71
CA LYS A 383 -15.34 -5.73 16.71
C LYS A 383 -16.04 -6.50 17.81
N ASN A 384 -16.10 -5.91 19.00
CA ASN A 384 -16.73 -6.52 20.18
C ASN A 384 -17.35 -5.45 21.07
N GLY A 385 -18.40 -5.82 21.81
CA GLY A 385 -19.01 -5.01 22.84
C GLY A 385 -20.41 -4.49 22.52
N LEU A 386 -20.85 -4.51 21.25
CA LEU A 386 -22.19 -4.09 20.84
C LEU A 386 -22.83 -5.12 19.92
N ALA A 387 -24.14 -5.16 19.92
CA ALA A 387 -24.98 -5.96 19.03
C ALA A 387 -25.67 -5.06 17.99
N GLU A 388 -26.02 -5.67 16.84
CA GLU A 388 -26.77 -4.99 15.80
C GLU A 388 -28.15 -4.57 16.31
N GLY A 389 -28.57 -3.34 16.02
CA GLY A 389 -29.86 -2.79 16.46
C GLY A 389 -29.82 -2.11 17.84
N GLU A 390 -28.73 -2.23 18.60
CA GLU A 390 -28.61 -1.46 19.85
C GLU A 390 -28.55 0.04 19.57
N ARG A 391 -29.16 0.82 20.46
CA ARG A 391 -29.10 2.28 20.42
C ARG A 391 -27.98 2.77 21.31
N VAL A 392 -27.15 3.65 20.79
CA VAL A 392 -26.01 4.24 21.49
C VAL A 392 -26.12 5.76 21.49
N VAL A 393 -25.64 6.39 22.55
CA VAL A 393 -25.55 7.85 22.62
C VAL A 393 -24.53 8.34 21.60
N ALA A 394 -24.93 9.26 20.74
CA ALA A 394 -24.10 9.80 19.66
C ALA A 394 -23.61 11.23 19.93
N SER A 395 -24.08 11.88 21.02
CA SER A 395 -23.61 13.22 21.38
C SER A 395 -23.70 13.41 22.90
N ALA A 396 -23.06 14.45 23.43
CA ALA A 396 -23.05 14.82 24.83
C ALA A 396 -22.43 13.77 25.78
N ASN A 397 -21.60 12.86 25.30
CA ASN A 397 -21.00 11.76 26.08
C ASN A 397 -20.26 12.24 27.32
N PHE A 398 -19.51 13.34 27.24
CA PHE A 398 -18.82 13.92 28.42
C PHE A 398 -19.77 14.46 29.49
N LEU A 399 -20.90 15.01 29.07
CA LEU A 399 -21.92 15.51 30.02
C LEU A 399 -22.62 14.34 30.70
N ILE A 400 -22.88 13.26 29.98
CA ILE A 400 -23.43 12.02 30.51
C ILE A 400 -22.47 11.37 31.51
N ASP A 401 -21.17 11.30 31.18
CA ASP A 401 -20.15 10.78 32.09
C ASP A 401 -20.02 11.61 33.35
N ALA A 402 -20.08 12.95 33.24
CA ALA A 402 -20.09 13.84 34.40
C ALA A 402 -21.30 13.61 35.29
N GLU A 403 -22.49 13.47 34.70
CA GLU A 403 -23.73 13.19 35.44
C GLU A 403 -23.67 11.82 36.15
N ALA A 404 -23.13 10.79 35.46
CA ALA A 404 -22.93 9.46 36.04
C ALA A 404 -21.98 9.49 37.26
N LYS A 405 -20.90 10.26 37.19
CA LYS A 405 -19.93 10.42 38.28
C LYS A 405 -20.55 11.16 39.48
N VAL A 406 -21.34 12.20 39.21
CA VAL A 406 -22.06 12.94 40.26
C VAL A 406 -23.06 12.03 40.98
N GLN A 407 -23.86 11.26 40.24
CA GLN A 407 -24.82 10.32 40.84
C GLN A 407 -24.10 9.18 41.59
N GLY A 408 -22.97 8.68 41.09
CA GLY A 408 -22.16 7.71 41.83
C GLY A 408 -21.67 8.28 43.19
N ALA A 409 -21.09 9.48 43.15
CA ALA A 409 -20.62 10.15 44.35
C ALA A 409 -21.76 10.44 45.36
N LEU A 410 -22.95 10.82 44.89
CA LEU A 410 -24.12 11.04 45.79
C LEU A 410 -24.57 9.73 46.43
N LYS A 411 -24.61 8.61 45.74
CA LYS A 411 -24.93 7.30 46.32
C LYS A 411 -23.93 6.85 47.39
N ASP A 412 -22.66 7.20 47.25
CA ASP A 412 -21.64 6.91 48.26
C ASP A 412 -21.80 7.79 49.52
N PHE A 413 -22.45 8.97 49.42
CA PHE A 413 -22.79 9.83 50.55
C PHE A 413 -24.08 9.43 51.24
N GLU A 414 -25.04 8.83 50.54
CA GLU A 414 -26.28 8.27 51.12
C GLU A 414 -25.98 6.85 51.62
N GLY A 415 -25.23 6.70 52.71
CA GLY A 415 -24.83 5.41 53.29
C GLY A 415 -26.00 4.42 53.44
N PRO A 416 -25.74 3.12 53.77
CA PRO A 416 -26.77 2.09 53.79
C PRO A 416 -27.92 2.51 54.71
N GLU A 417 -29.15 2.59 54.16
CA GLU A 417 -30.38 2.82 54.91
C GLU A 417 -30.44 1.86 56.10
N THR A 418 -30.36 2.41 57.34
CA THR A 418 -30.57 1.69 58.53
C THR A 418 -32.07 1.33 58.61
N THR A 419 -32.36 0.08 58.27
CA THR A 419 -33.68 -0.52 58.54
C THR A 419 -33.93 -0.48 60.05
N GLN A 420 -34.68 0.52 60.52
CA GLN A 420 -35.19 0.52 61.87
C GLN A 420 -36.20 -0.62 61.94
N ALA A 421 -35.81 -1.67 62.64
CA ALA A 421 -36.75 -2.68 63.11
C ALA A 421 -37.72 -2.02 64.13
N GLU A 422 -38.97 -1.84 63.77
CA GLU A 422 -40.06 -1.55 64.74
C GLU A 422 -40.28 -2.79 65.60
N ASP A 423 -39.78 -2.70 66.78
CA ASP A 423 -40.19 -3.59 67.90
C ASP A 423 -41.65 -3.27 68.28
N LYS A 424 -42.54 -4.23 67.99
CA LYS A 424 -43.91 -4.23 68.61
C LYS A 424 -43.83 -4.93 69.93
N GLN A 425 -44.13 -4.14 70.99
CA GLN A 425 -44.75 -4.62 72.24
C GLN A 425 -46.21 -4.95 72.02
#